data_36125b2f6424d8f33ff30a7f198fa588
#
_entry.id   36125b2f6424d8f33ff30a7f198fa588
#
_cell.length_a   1.000
_cell.length_b   1.000
_cell.length_c   1.000
_cell.angle_alpha   90.00
_cell.angle_beta   90.00
_cell.angle_gamma   90.00
#
_symmetry.space_group_name_H-M   'P 1'
#
loop_
_entity.id
_entity.type
_entity.pdbx_description
1 polymer ?
#
loop_
_entity_poly.entity_id
_entity_poly.type
_entity_poly.pdbx_seq_one_letter_code
_entity_poly.pdbx_strand_id
1 'polypeptide(L)'
;SIDFDKTEIAKNLTLFLYPDDSDEQGRLLRIYQEYFMVSNAAQLLIDEAVERGSNLHDLADYAVVQINDTHPTMVIPELIRLLTTEHGIEFDEAVTIVRSMVAYTNHTILAEALEKWPLTSLRKVSPAIADIIVKLDEIAKAEHDDPRVAIIDEHDTVHMAHMDIHFGFSINGVAALHTKILEDTELHPFYEIYPEKFSNKTNGITFRRWIHGANPALASLLDDVIGTDWRSTGDLSKLAKFAD
;
A
#
# COMPACT_ATOMS: atom_id res chain seq x y z
N SER A 1 18.69 -17.80 -10.30
CA SER A 1 18.89 -16.38 -9.98
C SER A 1 19.83 -15.78 -11.02
N ILE A 2 19.54 -14.59 -11.50
CA ILE A 2 20.44 -13.84 -12.37
C ILE A 2 21.44 -13.18 -11.44
N ASP A 3 22.73 -13.49 -11.63
CA ASP A 3 23.80 -12.87 -10.87
C ASP A 3 24.08 -11.47 -11.43
N PHE A 4 23.96 -10.43 -10.60
CA PHE A 4 24.21 -9.04 -10.95
C PHE A 4 24.77 -8.27 -9.75
N ASP A 5 25.57 -7.24 -10.02
CA ASP A 5 26.13 -6.40 -8.98
C ASP A 5 25.06 -5.46 -8.38
N LYS A 6 24.54 -5.81 -7.21
CA LYS A 6 23.52 -5.04 -6.48
C LYS A 6 23.99 -3.65 -6.04
N THR A 7 25.31 -3.40 -6.07
CA THR A 7 25.87 -2.09 -5.68
C THR A 7 25.74 -1.04 -6.78
N GLU A 8 25.56 -1.47 -8.04
CA GLU A 8 25.33 -0.57 -9.18
C GLU A 8 23.87 -0.10 -9.24
N ILE A 9 23.44 0.74 -8.26
CA ILE A 9 22.06 1.17 -8.10
C ILE A 9 21.47 1.72 -9.39
N ALA A 10 22.14 2.69 -10.03
CA ALA A 10 21.63 3.34 -11.24
C ALA A 10 21.35 2.37 -12.39
N LYS A 11 22.16 1.32 -12.53
CA LYS A 11 22.00 0.29 -13.55
C LYS A 11 20.86 -0.68 -13.23
N ASN A 12 20.71 -1.03 -11.95
CA ASN A 12 19.80 -2.07 -11.51
C ASN A 12 18.42 -1.53 -11.12
N LEU A 13 18.25 -0.20 -11.03
CA LEU A 13 17.02 0.45 -10.55
C LEU A 13 15.75 0.00 -11.27
N THR A 14 15.83 -0.25 -12.59
CA THR A 14 14.71 -0.66 -13.44
C THR A 14 14.92 -2.03 -14.08
N LEU A 15 15.98 -2.75 -13.73
CA LEU A 15 16.34 -4.00 -14.39
C LEU A 15 15.42 -5.16 -13.98
N PHE A 16 15.10 -5.27 -12.68
CA PHE A 16 14.20 -6.27 -12.14
C PHE A 16 13.18 -5.63 -11.21
N LEU A 17 11.96 -6.11 -11.26
CA LEU A 17 11.00 -5.98 -10.19
C LEU A 17 11.29 -7.09 -9.17
N TYR A 18 11.36 -6.77 -7.88
CA TYR A 18 11.74 -7.68 -6.79
C TYR A 18 13.17 -8.27 -6.94
N PRO A 19 14.21 -7.48 -6.66
CA PRO A 19 15.56 -8.00 -6.58
C PRO A 19 15.70 -8.99 -5.42
N ASP A 20 16.74 -9.85 -5.48
CA ASP A 20 17.09 -10.66 -4.33
C ASP A 20 17.49 -9.76 -3.16
N ASP A 21 16.72 -9.77 -2.09
CA ASP A 21 16.84 -8.96 -0.87
C ASP A 21 17.30 -9.76 0.35
N SER A 22 17.92 -10.92 0.11
CA SER A 22 18.48 -11.77 1.17
C SER A 22 19.63 -11.12 1.94
N ASP A 23 20.31 -10.15 1.32
CA ASP A 23 21.40 -9.39 1.92
C ASP A 23 21.09 -7.88 2.09
N GLU A 24 21.97 -7.14 2.75
CA GLU A 24 21.79 -5.69 2.99
C GLU A 24 21.75 -4.89 1.68
N GLN A 25 22.57 -5.26 0.70
CA GLN A 25 22.65 -4.54 -0.58
C GLN A 25 21.37 -4.73 -1.40
N GLY A 26 20.84 -5.95 -1.45
CA GLY A 26 19.58 -6.23 -2.10
C GLY A 26 18.40 -5.52 -1.44
N ARG A 27 18.37 -5.49 -0.11
CA ARG A 27 17.37 -4.71 0.64
C ARG A 27 17.46 -3.21 0.34
N LEU A 28 18.67 -2.66 0.29
CA LEU A 28 18.88 -1.26 -0.05
C LEU A 28 18.45 -0.96 -1.50
N LEU A 29 18.79 -1.83 -2.45
CA LEU A 29 18.33 -1.69 -3.84
C LEU A 29 16.80 -1.69 -3.93
N ARG A 30 16.11 -2.56 -3.17
CA ARG A 30 14.66 -2.58 -3.09
C ARG A 30 14.07 -1.26 -2.61
N ILE A 31 14.62 -0.67 -1.55
CA ILE A 31 14.18 0.65 -1.07
C ILE A 31 14.38 1.73 -2.15
N TYR A 32 15.51 1.71 -2.86
CA TYR A 32 15.74 2.64 -3.99
C TYR A 32 14.70 2.47 -5.10
N GLN A 33 14.34 1.22 -5.45
CA GLN A 33 13.33 0.95 -6.47
C GLN A 33 11.93 1.46 -6.05
N GLU A 34 11.55 1.19 -4.81
CA GLU A 34 10.27 1.66 -4.25
C GLU A 34 10.22 3.19 -4.24
N TYR A 35 11.27 3.85 -3.75
CA TYR A 35 11.33 5.31 -3.73
C TYR A 35 11.36 5.92 -5.13
N PHE A 36 12.08 5.32 -6.07
CA PHE A 36 12.10 5.78 -7.47
C PHE A 36 10.70 5.77 -8.08
N MET A 37 9.96 4.70 -7.94
CA MET A 37 8.59 4.61 -8.46
C MET A 37 7.64 5.61 -7.79
N VAL A 38 7.71 5.68 -6.48
CA VAL A 38 6.87 6.57 -5.66
C VAL A 38 7.15 8.04 -5.97
N SER A 39 8.42 8.44 -6.03
CA SER A 39 8.79 9.83 -6.30
C SER A 39 8.32 10.29 -7.67
N ASN A 40 8.47 9.45 -8.71
CA ASN A 40 7.95 9.75 -10.03
C ASN A 40 6.42 9.85 -10.04
N ALA A 41 5.72 8.94 -9.37
CA ALA A 41 4.26 8.95 -9.30
C ALA A 41 3.72 10.18 -8.55
N ALA A 42 4.35 10.56 -7.44
CA ALA A 42 3.96 11.74 -6.65
C ALA A 42 4.17 13.03 -7.43
N GLN A 43 5.31 13.17 -8.12
CA GLN A 43 5.59 14.33 -8.99
C GLN A 43 4.55 14.42 -10.11
N LEU A 44 4.32 13.32 -10.83
CA LEU A 44 3.33 13.28 -11.92
C LEU A 44 1.93 13.68 -11.44
N LEU A 45 1.52 13.19 -10.26
CA LEU A 45 0.21 13.53 -9.68
C LEU A 45 0.09 15.03 -9.43
N ILE A 46 1.12 15.66 -8.85
CA ILE A 46 1.13 17.10 -8.57
C ILE A 46 1.18 17.90 -9.87
N ASP A 47 2.04 17.52 -10.82
CA ASP A 47 2.15 18.18 -12.11
C ASP A 47 0.80 18.16 -12.86
N GLU A 48 0.14 17.02 -12.93
CA GLU A 48 -1.20 16.90 -13.54
C GLU A 48 -2.26 17.73 -12.81
N ALA A 49 -2.20 17.81 -11.49
CA ALA A 49 -3.11 18.66 -10.73
C ALA A 49 -2.90 20.15 -11.05
N VAL A 50 -1.64 20.60 -11.11
CA VAL A 50 -1.27 21.96 -11.48
C VAL A 50 -1.68 22.29 -12.92
N GLU A 51 -1.41 21.40 -13.88
CA GLU A 51 -1.81 21.58 -15.29
C GLU A 51 -3.33 21.70 -15.46
N ARG A 52 -4.11 21.01 -14.64
CA ARG A 52 -5.57 21.10 -14.62
C ARG A 52 -6.08 22.37 -13.91
N GLY A 53 -5.21 23.15 -13.32
CA GLY A 53 -5.56 24.36 -12.57
C GLY A 53 -6.11 24.08 -11.17
N SER A 54 -5.82 22.92 -10.59
CA SER A 54 -6.22 22.59 -9.23
C SER A 54 -5.44 23.44 -8.22
N ASN A 55 -6.11 23.84 -7.14
CA ASN A 55 -5.45 24.45 -6.00
C ASN A 55 -4.81 23.34 -5.15
N LEU A 56 -3.50 23.36 -4.94
CA LEU A 56 -2.81 22.33 -4.17
C LEU A 56 -3.17 22.32 -2.68
N HIS A 57 -3.70 23.42 -2.14
CA HIS A 57 -4.25 23.47 -0.79
C HIS A 57 -5.51 22.59 -0.64
N ASP A 58 -6.22 22.35 -1.74
CA ASP A 58 -7.42 21.51 -1.82
C ASP A 58 -7.14 20.23 -2.62
N LEU A 59 -5.87 19.78 -2.67
CA LEU A 59 -5.45 18.64 -3.52
C LEU A 59 -6.27 17.36 -3.24
N ALA A 60 -6.66 17.14 -2.00
CA ALA A 60 -7.47 15.99 -1.60
C ALA A 60 -8.88 15.94 -2.27
N ASP A 61 -9.37 17.07 -2.77
CA ASP A 61 -10.64 17.13 -3.51
C ASP A 61 -10.49 16.66 -4.97
N TYR A 62 -9.27 16.63 -5.49
CA TYR A 62 -8.97 16.34 -6.90
C TYR A 62 -8.18 15.06 -7.12
N ALA A 63 -7.49 14.57 -6.10
CA ALA A 63 -6.62 13.41 -6.20
C ALA A 63 -6.73 12.50 -4.99
N VAL A 64 -6.68 11.20 -5.24
CA VAL A 64 -6.61 10.16 -4.21
C VAL A 64 -5.48 9.17 -4.56
N VAL A 65 -4.78 8.72 -3.55
CA VAL A 65 -3.74 7.70 -3.68
C VAL A 65 -4.19 6.46 -2.94
N GLN A 66 -4.31 5.34 -3.67
CA GLN A 66 -4.54 4.03 -3.08
C GLN A 66 -3.21 3.30 -2.94
N ILE A 67 -2.71 3.18 -1.72
CA ILE A 67 -1.50 2.41 -1.39
C ILE A 67 -1.86 0.92 -1.45
N ASN A 68 -1.24 0.21 -2.40
CA ASN A 68 -1.48 -1.21 -2.63
C ASN A 68 -0.39 -2.03 -1.94
N ASP A 69 -0.69 -2.54 -0.74
CA ASP A 69 0.28 -3.05 0.23
C ASP A 69 1.26 -1.96 0.71
N THR A 70 2.33 -2.31 1.41
CA THR A 70 3.27 -1.36 2.00
C THR A 70 4.39 -0.89 1.06
N HIS A 71 4.50 -1.48 -0.12
CA HIS A 71 5.59 -1.14 -1.07
C HIS A 71 5.61 0.35 -1.47
N PRO A 72 4.48 1.03 -1.73
CA PRO A 72 4.48 2.45 -2.07
C PRO A 72 4.26 3.39 -0.88
N THR A 73 4.39 2.94 0.37
CA THR A 73 4.15 3.76 1.57
C THR A 73 4.93 5.08 1.58
N MET A 74 6.13 5.12 1.01
CA MET A 74 6.93 6.34 0.91
C MET A 74 6.25 7.47 0.11
N VAL A 75 5.11 7.22 -0.55
CA VAL A 75 4.31 8.28 -1.17
C VAL A 75 3.83 9.31 -0.15
N ILE A 76 3.58 8.89 1.09
CA ILE A 76 3.16 9.77 2.17
C ILE A 76 4.23 10.86 2.45
N PRO A 77 5.44 10.50 2.88
CA PRO A 77 6.47 11.51 3.12
C PRO A 77 6.94 12.21 1.84
N GLU A 78 6.87 11.58 0.65
CA GLU A 78 7.25 12.21 -0.60
C GLU A 78 6.27 13.29 -1.03
N LEU A 79 4.97 13.08 -0.93
CA LEU A 79 3.95 14.11 -1.18
C LEU A 79 4.13 15.30 -0.22
N ILE A 80 4.37 15.03 1.07
CA ILE A 80 4.65 16.09 2.06
C ILE A 80 5.91 16.87 1.66
N ARG A 81 6.98 16.17 1.25
CA ARG A 81 8.21 16.82 0.80
C ARG A 81 7.96 17.74 -0.39
N LEU A 82 7.29 17.27 -1.43
CA LEU A 82 6.98 18.03 -2.62
C LEU A 82 6.11 19.26 -2.31
N LEU A 83 5.02 19.07 -1.57
CA LEU A 83 4.12 20.16 -1.19
C LEU A 83 4.85 21.24 -0.38
N THR A 84 5.75 20.84 0.52
CA THR A 84 6.46 21.81 1.37
C THR A 84 7.64 22.48 0.65
N THR A 85 8.50 21.69 -0.01
CA THR A 85 9.77 22.22 -0.54
C THR A 85 9.63 22.85 -1.93
N GLU A 86 8.67 22.41 -2.74
CA GLU A 86 8.52 22.87 -4.12
C GLU A 86 7.32 23.81 -4.30
N HIS A 87 6.30 23.67 -3.46
CA HIS A 87 5.07 24.46 -3.56
C HIS A 87 4.82 25.38 -2.36
N GLY A 88 5.70 25.38 -1.35
CA GLY A 88 5.67 26.32 -0.24
C GLY A 88 4.47 26.17 0.71
N ILE A 89 3.82 25.01 0.73
CA ILE A 89 2.74 24.68 1.67
C ILE A 89 3.37 24.39 3.04
N GLU A 90 2.79 24.94 4.10
CA GLU A 90 3.26 24.69 5.46
C GLU A 90 3.17 23.19 5.83
N PHE A 91 4.11 22.72 6.65
CA PHE A 91 4.25 21.28 6.93
C PHE A 91 2.98 20.66 7.51
N ASP A 92 2.36 21.28 8.50
CA ASP A 92 1.15 20.77 9.14
C ASP A 92 -0.05 20.71 8.19
N GLU A 93 -0.12 21.68 7.27
CA GLU A 93 -1.12 21.69 6.22
C GLU A 93 -0.86 20.59 5.20
N ALA A 94 0.38 20.38 4.76
CA ALA A 94 0.76 19.29 3.87
C ALA A 94 0.44 17.92 4.46
N VAL A 95 0.69 17.72 5.77
CA VAL A 95 0.28 16.50 6.49
C VAL A 95 -1.24 16.32 6.45
N THR A 96 -2.01 17.39 6.67
CA THR A 96 -3.48 17.33 6.63
C THR A 96 -4.00 16.97 5.25
N ILE A 97 -3.44 17.58 4.18
CA ILE A 97 -3.79 17.28 2.79
C ILE A 97 -3.51 15.80 2.50
N VAL A 98 -2.32 15.31 2.80
CA VAL A 98 -1.92 13.92 2.53
C VAL A 98 -2.77 12.93 3.32
N ARG A 99 -3.04 13.20 4.60
CA ARG A 99 -3.92 12.37 5.45
C ARG A 99 -5.33 12.23 4.87
N SER A 100 -5.79 13.23 4.11
CA SER A 100 -7.12 13.26 3.51
C SER A 100 -7.19 12.59 2.12
N MET A 101 -6.06 12.32 1.48
CA MET A 101 -6.02 11.80 0.11
C MET A 101 -5.42 10.40 -0.03
N VAL A 102 -4.89 9.83 1.05
CA VAL A 102 -4.23 8.52 1.01
C VAL A 102 -5.12 7.46 1.67
N ALA A 103 -5.25 6.32 1.00
CA ALA A 103 -5.92 5.13 1.53
C ALA A 103 -4.99 3.91 1.37
N TYR A 104 -5.11 2.93 2.27
CA TYR A 104 -4.25 1.75 2.33
C TYR A 104 -5.04 0.46 2.16
N THR A 105 -4.60 -0.41 1.25
CA THR A 105 -5.08 -1.78 1.11
C THR A 105 -4.01 -2.74 1.60
N ASN A 106 -4.32 -3.50 2.66
CA ASN A 106 -3.46 -4.58 3.14
C ASN A 106 -3.77 -5.89 2.42
N HIS A 107 -2.74 -6.63 2.00
CA HIS A 107 -2.86 -7.93 1.32
C HIS A 107 -2.31 -9.11 2.14
N THR A 108 -1.71 -8.87 3.30
CA THR A 108 -1.07 -9.92 4.11
C THR A 108 -1.64 -10.01 5.52
N ILE A 109 -1.64 -11.23 6.08
CA ILE A 109 -1.96 -11.49 7.49
C ILE A 109 -0.74 -11.96 8.28
N LEU A 110 0.44 -12.02 7.64
CA LEU A 110 1.67 -12.46 8.31
C LEU A 110 2.45 -11.22 8.79
N ALA A 111 2.65 -11.11 10.10
CA ALA A 111 3.40 -10.01 10.70
C ALA A 111 4.81 -9.87 10.09
N GLU A 112 5.45 -10.99 9.72
CA GLU A 112 6.77 -10.98 9.08
C GLU A 112 6.74 -10.37 7.66
N ALA A 113 5.59 -10.38 6.99
CA ALA A 113 5.42 -9.83 5.65
C ALA A 113 5.01 -8.34 5.66
N LEU A 114 4.71 -7.77 6.83
CA LEU A 114 4.56 -6.32 6.99
C LEU A 114 5.93 -5.66 6.90
N GLU A 115 6.12 -4.84 5.87
CA GLU A 115 7.43 -4.29 5.52
C GLU A 115 7.96 -3.36 6.61
N LYS A 116 9.23 -3.57 6.96
CA LYS A 116 9.95 -2.79 7.97
C LYS A 116 11.33 -2.47 7.47
N TRP A 117 11.75 -1.22 7.62
CA TRP A 117 13.07 -0.77 7.18
C TRP A 117 13.84 -0.06 8.29
N PRO A 118 15.15 -0.35 8.46
CA PRO A 118 15.98 0.48 9.32
C PRO A 118 15.93 1.94 8.88
N LEU A 119 15.73 2.87 9.80
CA LEU A 119 15.71 4.31 9.50
C LEU A 119 17.01 4.76 8.81
N THR A 120 18.14 4.12 9.18
CA THR A 120 19.44 4.38 8.54
C THR A 120 19.46 4.00 7.06
N SER A 121 18.74 2.96 6.64
CA SER A 121 18.64 2.55 5.23
C SER A 121 17.78 3.54 4.44
N LEU A 122 16.65 3.97 5.00
CA LEU A 122 15.82 5.02 4.41
C LEU A 122 16.61 6.34 4.29
N ARG A 123 17.42 6.70 5.30
CA ARG A 123 18.26 7.88 5.28
C ARG A 123 19.37 7.81 4.22
N LYS A 124 19.90 6.63 3.92
CA LYS A 124 20.84 6.43 2.80
C LYS A 124 20.19 6.69 1.44
N VAL A 125 18.92 6.32 1.29
CA VAL A 125 18.16 6.51 0.04
C VAL A 125 17.76 7.98 -0.13
N SER A 126 17.14 8.56 0.90
CA SER A 126 16.73 9.97 0.91
C SER A 126 16.74 10.52 2.34
N PRO A 127 17.74 11.36 2.70
CA PRO A 127 17.75 12.02 4.00
C PRO A 127 16.49 12.82 4.28
N ALA A 128 15.97 13.54 3.28
CA ALA A 128 14.76 14.35 3.42
C ALA A 128 13.52 13.52 3.76
N ILE A 129 13.35 12.36 3.13
CA ILE A 129 12.26 11.43 3.44
C ILE A 129 12.40 10.88 4.85
N ALA A 130 13.61 10.48 5.26
CA ALA A 130 13.85 10.00 6.62
C ALA A 130 13.53 11.07 7.68
N ASP A 131 13.90 12.33 7.45
CA ASP A 131 13.58 13.43 8.36
C ASP A 131 12.08 13.71 8.47
N ILE A 132 11.33 13.57 7.36
CA ILE A 132 9.88 13.68 7.39
C ILE A 132 9.26 12.50 8.15
N ILE A 133 9.74 11.26 7.93
CA ILE A 133 9.26 10.08 8.68
C ILE A 133 9.44 10.27 10.19
N VAL A 134 10.58 10.81 10.63
CA VAL A 134 10.81 11.13 12.05
C VAL A 134 9.75 12.11 12.58
N LYS A 135 9.45 13.18 11.83
CA LYS A 135 8.39 14.12 12.22
C LYS A 135 7.00 13.48 12.27
N LEU A 136 6.70 12.59 11.32
CA LEU A 136 5.44 11.86 11.30
C LEU A 136 5.32 10.91 12.51
N ASP A 137 6.41 10.26 12.90
CA ASP A 137 6.46 9.45 14.13
C ASP A 137 6.24 10.29 15.39
N GLU A 138 6.84 11.49 15.47
CA GLU A 138 6.62 12.44 16.56
C GLU A 138 5.15 12.84 16.67
N ILE A 139 4.48 13.12 15.53
CA ILE A 139 3.04 13.43 15.49
C ILE A 139 2.23 12.22 15.97
N ALA A 140 2.49 11.03 15.45
CA ALA A 140 1.78 9.82 15.83
C ALA A 140 1.91 9.51 17.31
N LYS A 141 3.12 9.65 17.90
CA LYS A 141 3.38 9.47 19.32
C LYS A 141 2.72 10.55 20.19
N ALA A 142 2.61 11.77 19.70
CA ALA A 142 1.90 12.83 20.41
C ALA A 142 0.37 12.64 20.41
N GLU A 143 -0.18 12.06 19.33
CA GLU A 143 -1.60 11.71 19.25
C GLU A 143 -1.93 10.44 20.04
N HIS A 144 -1.02 9.45 20.07
CA HIS A 144 -1.24 8.14 20.71
C HIS A 144 0.03 7.66 21.40
N ASP A 145 0.03 7.70 22.74
CA ASP A 145 1.13 7.22 23.59
C ASP A 145 1.04 5.69 23.79
N ASP A 146 1.18 4.96 22.69
CA ASP A 146 1.18 3.49 22.66
C ASP A 146 2.31 2.99 21.77
N PRO A 147 3.36 2.32 22.33
CA PRO A 147 4.49 1.85 21.55
C PRO A 147 4.12 0.80 20.48
N ARG A 148 2.96 0.12 20.62
CA ARG A 148 2.50 -0.88 19.65
C ARG A 148 2.11 -0.26 18.30
N VAL A 149 1.83 1.04 18.29
CA VAL A 149 1.41 1.77 17.08
C VAL A 149 2.43 2.81 16.60
N ALA A 150 3.59 2.90 17.28
CA ALA A 150 4.67 3.79 16.85
C ALA A 150 5.13 3.48 15.42
N ILE A 151 5.43 4.51 14.63
CA ILE A 151 5.98 4.34 13.28
C ILE A 151 7.44 3.89 13.37
N ILE A 152 8.21 4.48 14.28
CA ILE A 152 9.60 4.11 14.55
C ILE A 152 9.65 3.45 15.93
N ASP A 153 10.09 2.19 15.95
CA ASP A 153 10.21 1.42 17.17
C ASP A 153 11.52 1.74 17.97
N GLU A 154 11.70 1.08 19.10
CA GLU A 154 12.86 1.25 19.99
C GLU A 154 14.20 0.82 19.38
N HIS A 155 14.18 0.15 18.24
CA HIS A 155 15.34 -0.32 17.47
C HIS A 155 15.62 0.53 16.22
N ASP A 156 15.04 1.73 16.13
CA ASP A 156 15.11 2.61 14.95
C ASP A 156 14.62 1.92 13.66
N THR A 157 13.63 1.04 13.77
CA THR A 157 12.99 0.37 12.63
C THR A 157 11.66 1.05 12.30
N VAL A 158 11.51 1.42 11.05
CA VAL A 158 10.31 2.06 10.50
C VAL A 158 9.31 1.00 10.07
N HIS A 159 8.12 1.00 10.65
CA HIS A 159 7.01 0.14 10.32
C HIS A 159 6.15 0.82 9.25
N MET A 160 6.24 0.37 8.01
CA MET A 160 5.59 1.04 6.87
C MET A 160 4.06 1.04 7.02
N ALA A 161 3.45 -0.08 7.37
CA ALA A 161 2.00 -0.16 7.60
C ALA A 161 1.50 0.79 8.70
N HIS A 162 2.29 1.04 9.75
CA HIS A 162 1.91 1.97 10.80
C HIS A 162 1.78 3.41 10.26
N MET A 163 2.69 3.81 9.37
CA MET A 163 2.62 5.11 8.70
C MET A 163 1.39 5.21 7.80
N ASP A 164 1.08 4.15 7.02
CA ASP A 164 -0.13 4.09 6.18
C ASP A 164 -1.41 4.27 6.99
N ILE A 165 -1.47 3.67 8.18
CA ILE A 165 -2.66 3.69 9.03
C ILE A 165 -2.84 5.05 9.72
N HIS A 166 -1.76 5.62 10.26
CA HIS A 166 -1.84 6.94 10.91
C HIS A 166 -2.18 8.05 9.90
N PHE A 167 -1.58 8.00 8.71
CA PHE A 167 -1.67 9.07 7.71
C PHE A 167 -2.52 8.73 6.49
N GLY A 168 -3.30 7.65 6.54
CA GLY A 168 -4.36 7.34 5.58
C GLY A 168 -5.74 7.57 6.18
N PHE A 169 -6.74 7.88 5.34
CA PHE A 169 -8.11 8.06 5.77
C PHE A 169 -8.92 6.75 5.81
N SER A 170 -8.43 5.70 5.14
CA SER A 170 -9.12 4.40 5.03
C SER A 170 -8.14 3.25 4.90
N ILE A 171 -8.49 2.14 5.53
CA ILE A 171 -7.76 0.87 5.48
C ILE A 171 -8.73 -0.21 5.07
N ASN A 172 -8.33 -1.10 4.15
CA ASN A 172 -9.14 -2.26 3.87
C ASN A 172 -8.33 -3.55 3.80
N GLY A 173 -8.95 -4.62 4.26
CA GLY A 173 -8.57 -5.98 3.91
C GLY A 173 -9.24 -6.40 2.60
N VAL A 174 -8.89 -7.58 2.08
CA VAL A 174 -9.27 -8.04 0.73
C VAL A 174 -10.19 -9.26 0.72
N ALA A 175 -10.67 -9.67 1.88
CA ALA A 175 -11.73 -10.67 2.10
C ALA A 175 -12.30 -10.51 3.51
N ALA A 176 -13.54 -10.91 3.76
CA ALA A 176 -14.17 -10.76 5.06
C ALA A 176 -13.36 -11.42 6.20
N LEU A 177 -12.88 -12.66 6.01
CA LEU A 177 -12.02 -13.34 6.97
C LEU A 177 -10.69 -12.63 7.16
N HIS A 178 -10.06 -12.16 6.08
CA HIS A 178 -8.81 -11.41 6.13
C HIS A 178 -8.96 -10.12 6.95
N THR A 179 -9.98 -9.33 6.66
CA THR A 179 -10.27 -8.09 7.38
C THR A 179 -10.50 -8.34 8.85
N LYS A 180 -11.27 -9.40 9.19
CA LYS A 180 -11.49 -9.76 10.59
C LYS A 180 -10.20 -10.17 11.31
N ILE A 181 -9.29 -10.89 10.66
CA ILE A 181 -7.97 -11.22 11.23
C ILE A 181 -7.16 -9.95 11.49
N LEU A 182 -7.16 -8.99 10.55
CA LEU A 182 -6.48 -7.70 10.77
C LEU A 182 -7.04 -6.97 12.00
N GLU A 183 -8.36 -6.89 12.14
CA GLU A 183 -9.04 -6.24 13.25
C GLU A 183 -8.82 -6.94 14.60
N ASP A 184 -8.85 -8.28 14.60
CA ASP A 184 -8.80 -9.07 15.83
C ASP A 184 -7.35 -9.33 16.31
N THR A 185 -6.35 -9.29 15.39
CA THR A 185 -4.96 -9.71 15.71
C THR A 185 -3.90 -8.74 15.20
N GLU A 186 -3.58 -8.76 13.91
CA GLU A 186 -2.38 -8.13 13.37
C GLU A 186 -2.36 -6.60 13.52
N LEU A 187 -3.49 -5.96 13.30
CA LEU A 187 -3.65 -4.50 13.40
C LEU A 187 -4.62 -4.12 14.53
N HIS A 188 -4.88 -5.02 15.48
CA HIS A 188 -5.82 -4.79 16.58
C HIS A 188 -5.54 -3.50 17.35
N PRO A 189 -4.30 -3.13 17.72
CA PRO A 189 -4.05 -1.85 18.39
C PRO A 189 -4.50 -0.64 17.58
N PHE A 190 -4.41 -0.70 16.26
CA PHE A 190 -4.92 0.34 15.36
C PHE A 190 -6.45 0.32 15.24
N TYR A 191 -7.05 -0.87 15.26
CA TYR A 191 -8.50 -0.98 15.25
C TYR A 191 -9.14 -0.41 16.52
N GLU A 192 -8.46 -0.54 17.68
CA GLU A 192 -8.88 0.11 18.93
C GLU A 192 -8.88 1.65 18.83
N ILE A 193 -7.96 2.24 18.03
CA ILE A 193 -7.78 3.68 17.87
C ILE A 193 -8.66 4.26 16.77
N TYR A 194 -8.73 3.57 15.61
CA TYR A 194 -9.35 4.04 14.38
C TYR A 194 -10.35 3.02 13.78
N PRO A 195 -11.35 2.54 14.54
CA PRO A 195 -12.26 1.52 14.04
C PRO A 195 -13.00 1.95 12.76
N GLU A 196 -13.26 3.26 12.61
CA GLU A 196 -13.94 3.83 11.45
C GLU A 196 -13.12 3.80 10.15
N LYS A 197 -11.80 3.67 10.23
CA LYS A 197 -10.95 3.55 9.04
C LYS A 197 -11.01 2.17 8.41
N PHE A 198 -11.35 1.12 9.18
CA PHE A 198 -11.30 -0.27 8.72
C PHE A 198 -12.52 -0.64 7.90
N SER A 199 -12.28 -1.31 6.79
CA SER A 199 -13.35 -1.81 5.92
C SER A 199 -12.90 -3.06 5.16
N ASN A 200 -13.87 -3.81 4.60
CA ASN A 200 -13.58 -4.95 3.75
C ASN A 200 -13.90 -4.64 2.28
N LYS A 201 -12.99 -4.97 1.39
CA LYS A 201 -13.17 -4.95 -0.06
C LYS A 201 -12.74 -6.30 -0.62
N THR A 202 -13.69 -7.23 -0.68
CA THR A 202 -13.40 -8.58 -1.20
C THR A 202 -12.90 -8.53 -2.63
N ASN A 203 -11.79 -9.21 -2.90
CA ASN A 203 -11.25 -9.35 -4.24
C ASN A 203 -12.31 -9.91 -5.19
N GLY A 204 -12.34 -9.38 -6.41
CA GLY A 204 -13.15 -9.93 -7.48
C GLY A 204 -12.58 -11.23 -8.06
N ILE A 205 -13.46 -12.03 -8.65
CA ILE A 205 -13.09 -13.21 -9.44
C ILE A 205 -13.68 -13.11 -10.84
N THR A 206 -12.98 -13.69 -11.80
CA THR A 206 -13.43 -13.75 -13.19
C THR A 206 -13.59 -15.21 -13.60
N PHE A 207 -14.84 -15.67 -13.76
CA PHE A 207 -15.14 -17.06 -14.12
C PHE A 207 -14.58 -17.45 -15.49
N ARG A 208 -14.51 -16.51 -16.45
CA ARG A 208 -13.86 -16.73 -17.74
C ARG A 208 -12.42 -17.15 -17.62
N ARG A 209 -11.67 -16.54 -16.69
CA ARG A 209 -10.27 -16.91 -16.46
C ARG A 209 -10.15 -18.20 -15.63
N TRP A 210 -10.82 -18.26 -14.49
CA TRP A 210 -10.56 -19.26 -13.45
C TRP A 210 -11.31 -20.57 -13.67
N ILE A 211 -12.44 -20.57 -14.40
CA ILE A 211 -13.18 -21.78 -14.75
C ILE A 211 -12.99 -22.08 -16.24
N HIS A 212 -13.48 -21.20 -17.12
CA HIS A 212 -13.48 -21.49 -18.57
C HIS A 212 -12.06 -21.64 -19.16
N GLY A 213 -11.14 -20.76 -18.82
CA GLY A 213 -9.77 -20.80 -19.33
C GLY A 213 -8.87 -21.80 -18.62
N ALA A 214 -8.92 -21.83 -17.27
CA ALA A 214 -7.99 -22.62 -16.46
C ALA A 214 -8.46 -24.05 -16.17
N ASN A 215 -9.78 -24.32 -16.25
CA ASN A 215 -10.35 -25.64 -15.96
C ASN A 215 -11.43 -26.02 -16.99
N PRO A 216 -11.05 -26.39 -18.23
CA PRO A 216 -12.00 -26.73 -19.28
C PRO A 216 -12.93 -27.91 -18.94
N ALA A 217 -12.44 -28.88 -18.16
CA ALA A 217 -13.25 -30.02 -17.73
C ALA A 217 -14.41 -29.59 -16.82
N LEU A 218 -14.14 -28.71 -15.83
CA LEU A 218 -15.17 -28.12 -14.99
C LEU A 218 -16.11 -27.24 -15.80
N ALA A 219 -15.59 -26.46 -16.75
CA ALA A 219 -16.42 -25.64 -17.61
C ALA A 219 -17.42 -26.47 -18.42
N SER A 220 -16.96 -27.60 -19.00
CA SER A 220 -17.83 -28.54 -19.72
C SER A 220 -18.91 -29.14 -18.84
N LEU A 221 -18.56 -29.56 -17.61
CA LEU A 221 -19.53 -30.08 -16.64
C LEU A 221 -20.60 -29.03 -16.29
N LEU A 222 -20.19 -27.77 -16.08
CA LEU A 222 -21.13 -26.70 -15.80
C LEU A 222 -22.08 -26.44 -16.99
N ASP A 223 -21.57 -26.46 -18.21
CA ASP A 223 -22.39 -26.33 -19.42
C ASP A 223 -23.47 -27.41 -19.50
N ASP A 224 -23.09 -28.65 -19.19
CA ASP A 224 -23.99 -29.81 -19.24
C ASP A 224 -25.10 -29.73 -18.18
N VAL A 225 -24.79 -29.24 -16.97
CA VAL A 225 -25.76 -29.27 -15.85
C VAL A 225 -26.56 -27.99 -15.65
N ILE A 226 -26.03 -26.80 -16.02
CA ILE A 226 -26.73 -25.51 -15.83
C ILE A 226 -26.86 -24.68 -17.09
N GLY A 227 -26.33 -25.16 -18.26
CA GLY A 227 -26.30 -24.43 -19.53
C GLY A 227 -25.12 -23.44 -19.59
N THR A 228 -25.01 -22.73 -20.71
CA THR A 228 -23.82 -21.90 -21.01
C THR A 228 -23.93 -20.44 -20.55
N ASP A 229 -25.06 -20.00 -20.04
CA ASP A 229 -25.33 -18.60 -19.67
C ASP A 229 -24.37 -18.06 -18.61
N TRP A 230 -23.90 -18.92 -17.68
CA TRP A 230 -22.93 -18.57 -16.64
C TRP A 230 -21.62 -17.99 -17.18
N ARG A 231 -21.25 -18.35 -18.42
CA ARG A 231 -20.02 -17.87 -19.08
C ARG A 231 -20.05 -16.35 -19.29
N SER A 232 -21.23 -15.78 -19.49
CA SER A 232 -21.41 -14.34 -19.71
C SER A 232 -21.91 -13.61 -18.46
N THR A 233 -22.81 -14.24 -17.69
CA THR A 233 -23.43 -13.62 -16.52
C THR A 233 -22.63 -13.81 -15.23
N GLY A 234 -21.84 -14.88 -15.13
CA GLY A 234 -21.20 -15.31 -13.88
C GLY A 234 -22.19 -15.94 -12.88
N ASP A 235 -23.43 -16.15 -13.27
CA ASP A 235 -24.47 -16.71 -12.38
C ASP A 235 -24.37 -18.23 -12.32
N LEU A 236 -24.05 -18.74 -11.14
CA LEU A 236 -23.99 -20.18 -10.81
C LEU A 236 -25.16 -20.62 -9.89
N SER A 237 -26.16 -19.78 -9.69
CA SER A 237 -27.27 -20.05 -8.76
C SER A 237 -28.03 -21.36 -9.06
N LYS A 238 -28.09 -21.76 -10.35
CA LYS A 238 -28.65 -23.04 -10.79
C LYS A 238 -27.96 -24.29 -10.19
N LEU A 239 -26.75 -24.12 -9.60
CA LEU A 239 -26.07 -25.21 -8.88
C LEU A 239 -26.72 -25.53 -7.54
N ALA A 240 -27.49 -24.63 -6.95
CA ALA A 240 -28.14 -24.84 -5.66
C ALA A 240 -28.99 -26.13 -5.62
N LYS A 241 -29.50 -26.59 -6.75
CA LYS A 241 -30.28 -27.84 -6.85
C LYS A 241 -29.43 -29.12 -6.60
N PHE A 242 -28.10 -29.00 -6.49
CA PHE A 242 -27.18 -30.09 -6.23
C PHE A 242 -26.51 -29.97 -4.84
N ALA A 243 -27.00 -29.10 -3.99
CA ALA A 243 -26.39 -28.78 -2.68
C ALA A 243 -26.78 -29.77 -1.54
N ASP A 244 -27.44 -30.88 -1.83
CA ASP A 244 -27.83 -31.91 -0.85
C ASP A 244 -26.72 -32.92 -0.56
#